data_4de3f35ee0d45d42616f8070120c1750
#
_entry.id   4de3f35ee0d45d42616f8070120c1750
#
_cell.length_a   1.000
_cell.length_b   1.000
_cell.length_c   1.000
_cell.angle_alpha   90.00
_cell.angle_beta   90.00
_cell.angle_gamma   90.00
#
_symmetry.space_group_name_H-M   'P 1'
#
loop_
_entity.id
_entity.type
_entity.pdbx_description
1 polymer ?
#
loop_
_entity_poly.entity_id
_entity_poly.type
_entity_poly.pdbx_seq_one_letter_code
_entity_poly.pdbx_strand_id
1 'polypeptide(L)'
;MTQVSGENFRVDGARLWDSLMEMAKIGPGVAGGNNRQTLTDADAEGRALFQSWCDAAGLSMGVDAMGTMFATRPGEDPDALPVYVGSHLDTQPTG
;
A
#
# COMPACT_ATOMS: atom_id res chain seq x y z
N MET A 1 -21.33 4.32 -21.78
CA MET A 1 -20.79 4.02 -20.45
C MET A 1 -21.35 5.00 -19.43
N THR A 2 -21.79 4.50 -18.29
CA THR A 2 -22.34 5.34 -17.24
C THR A 2 -21.20 5.98 -16.43
N GLN A 3 -21.22 7.29 -16.36
CA GLN A 3 -20.27 8.03 -15.54
C GLN A 3 -20.73 7.98 -14.09
N VAL A 4 -19.86 7.56 -13.18
CA VAL A 4 -20.16 7.48 -11.76
C VAL A 4 -19.80 8.80 -11.09
N SER A 5 -20.75 9.34 -10.32
CA SER A 5 -20.50 10.56 -9.57
C SER A 5 -19.54 10.30 -8.41
N GLY A 6 -18.51 11.15 -8.27
CA GLY A 6 -17.59 11.09 -7.14
C GLY A 6 -18.29 11.27 -5.78
N GLU A 7 -19.46 11.88 -5.75
CA GLU A 7 -20.24 12.07 -4.53
C GLU A 7 -20.73 10.76 -3.91
N ASN A 8 -20.81 9.69 -4.71
CA ASN A 8 -21.24 8.38 -4.25
C ASN A 8 -20.12 7.51 -3.71
N PHE A 9 -18.87 7.95 -3.88
CA PHE A 9 -17.73 7.21 -3.36
C PHE A 9 -17.49 7.54 -1.89
N ARG A 10 -17.24 6.50 -1.13
CA ARG A 10 -16.90 6.61 0.29
C ARG A 10 -15.76 5.66 0.58
N VAL A 11 -14.93 6.06 1.53
CA VAL A 11 -13.89 5.18 2.06
C VAL A 11 -14.53 4.22 3.05
N ASP A 12 -14.19 2.94 2.95
CA ASP A 12 -14.53 1.97 3.97
C ASP A 12 -13.55 2.16 5.14
N GLY A 13 -13.97 2.93 6.14
CA GLY A 13 -13.13 3.28 7.27
C GLY A 13 -12.69 2.08 8.10
N ALA A 14 -13.57 1.09 8.27
CA ALA A 14 -13.24 -0.13 9.01
C ALA A 14 -12.15 -0.93 8.31
N ARG A 15 -12.28 -1.12 7.01
CA ARG A 15 -11.27 -1.82 6.21
C ARG A 15 -9.92 -1.09 6.24
N LEU A 16 -9.94 0.22 6.09
CA LEU A 16 -8.71 1.03 6.15
C LEU A 16 -8.04 0.88 7.51
N TRP A 17 -8.81 1.02 8.59
CA TRP A 17 -8.28 0.88 9.94
C TRP A 17 -7.68 -0.49 10.17
N ASP A 18 -8.39 -1.55 9.77
CA ASP A 18 -7.92 -2.93 9.92
C ASP A 18 -6.61 -3.17 9.16
N SER A 19 -6.47 -2.60 7.96
CA SER A 19 -5.23 -2.73 7.18
C SER A 19 -4.07 -2.01 7.86
N LEU A 20 -4.30 -0.84 8.42
CA LEU A 20 -3.28 -0.11 9.18
C LEU A 20 -2.84 -0.91 10.41
N MET A 21 -3.79 -1.48 11.13
CA MET A 21 -3.49 -2.29 12.32
C MET A 21 -2.78 -3.59 11.97
N GLU A 22 -3.13 -4.22 10.87
CA GLU A 22 -2.45 -5.42 10.40
C GLU A 22 -0.98 -5.13 10.03
N MET A 23 -0.73 -4.07 9.29
CA MET A 23 0.63 -3.65 8.96
C MET A 23 1.43 -3.26 10.21
N ALA A 24 0.79 -2.64 11.18
CA ALA A 24 1.43 -2.23 12.43
C ALA A 24 1.96 -3.40 13.27
N LYS A 25 1.47 -4.62 13.06
CA LYS A 25 1.97 -5.82 13.75
C LYS A 25 3.33 -6.28 13.22
N ILE A 26 3.73 -5.80 12.07
CA ILE A 26 5.00 -6.15 11.44
C ILE A 26 6.07 -5.15 11.88
N GLY A 27 7.09 -5.64 12.58
CA GLY A 27 8.15 -4.81 13.14
C GLY A 27 7.68 -3.98 14.34
N PRO A 28 7.18 -4.63 15.40
CA PRO A 28 6.76 -3.88 16.58
C PRO A 28 7.95 -3.15 17.22
N GLY A 29 7.69 -1.92 17.62
CA GLY A 29 8.68 -1.07 18.28
C GLY A 29 8.47 -0.97 19.77
N VAL A 30 9.11 0.03 20.37
CA VAL A 30 9.05 0.31 21.80
C VAL A 30 7.82 1.20 22.09
N ALA A 31 7.14 0.95 23.21
CA ALA A 31 6.05 1.76 23.71
C ALA A 31 4.92 1.99 22.67
N GLY A 32 4.56 0.93 21.93
CA GLY A 32 3.51 1.01 20.93
C GLY A 32 3.94 1.57 19.60
N GLY A 33 5.23 1.88 19.44
CA GLY A 33 5.78 2.33 18.16
C GLY A 33 5.95 1.20 17.16
N ASN A 34 6.51 1.53 16.02
CA ASN A 34 6.81 0.56 14.97
C ASN A 34 8.26 0.71 14.51
N ASN A 35 8.93 -0.41 14.29
CA ASN A 35 10.31 -0.45 13.84
C ASN A 35 10.44 -1.38 12.64
N ARG A 36 10.04 -0.90 11.49
CA ARG A 36 10.11 -1.63 10.22
C ARG A 36 11.01 -0.85 9.26
N GLN A 37 12.30 -0.89 9.56
CA GLN A 37 13.30 -0.15 8.77
C GLN A 37 13.53 -0.82 7.42
N THR A 38 13.81 0.01 6.42
CA THR A 38 14.12 -0.42 5.06
C THR A 38 15.24 -1.47 5.06
N LEU A 39 15.10 -2.50 4.23
CA LEU A 39 16.06 -3.60 4.04
C LEU A 39 16.23 -4.53 5.24
N THR A 40 15.28 -4.50 6.18
CA THR A 40 15.22 -5.48 7.27
C THR A 40 14.24 -6.59 6.95
N ASP A 41 14.25 -7.66 7.75
CA ASP A 41 13.28 -8.74 7.62
C ASP A 41 11.85 -8.24 7.84
N ALA A 42 11.66 -7.31 8.77
CA ALA A 42 10.36 -6.68 8.98
C ALA A 42 9.87 -5.92 7.74
N ASP A 43 10.78 -5.21 7.06
CA ASP A 43 10.45 -4.55 5.80
C ASP A 43 10.03 -5.56 4.74
N ALA A 44 10.75 -6.67 4.62
CA ALA A 44 10.37 -7.73 3.67
C ALA A 44 8.98 -8.30 3.96
N GLU A 45 8.64 -8.52 5.24
CA GLU A 45 7.30 -8.97 5.64
C GLU A 45 6.23 -7.93 5.30
N GLY A 46 6.49 -6.66 5.56
CA GLY A 46 5.55 -5.58 5.24
C GLY A 46 5.32 -5.47 3.74
N ARG A 47 6.37 -5.60 2.94
CA ARG A 47 6.27 -5.60 1.49
C ARG A 47 5.48 -6.81 0.97
N ALA A 48 5.67 -7.99 1.57
CA ALA A 48 4.90 -9.17 1.21
C ALA A 48 3.41 -9.02 1.55
N LEU A 49 3.09 -8.41 2.68
CA LEU A 49 1.71 -8.12 3.05
C LEU A 49 1.06 -7.16 2.05
N PHE A 50 1.75 -6.08 1.71
CA PHE A 50 1.27 -5.13 0.71
C PHE A 50 1.05 -5.81 -0.64
N GLN A 51 1.98 -6.66 -1.08
CA GLN A 51 1.84 -7.45 -2.31
C GLN A 51 0.56 -8.29 -2.26
N SER A 52 0.29 -8.95 -1.14
CA SER A 52 -0.90 -9.80 -1.00
C SER A 52 -2.20 -8.99 -1.14
N TRP A 53 -2.22 -7.78 -0.59
CA TRP A 53 -3.38 -6.90 -0.75
C TRP A 53 -3.57 -6.45 -2.19
N CYS A 54 -2.47 -6.13 -2.87
CA CYS A 54 -2.51 -5.74 -4.29
C CYS A 54 -2.99 -6.89 -5.16
N ASP A 55 -2.51 -8.11 -4.90
CA ASP A 55 -2.94 -9.31 -5.62
C ASP A 55 -4.44 -9.56 -5.41
N ALA A 56 -4.91 -9.44 -4.18
CA ALA A 56 -6.33 -9.61 -3.86
C ALA A 56 -7.21 -8.55 -4.53
N ALA A 57 -6.67 -7.36 -4.75
CA ALA A 57 -7.37 -6.27 -5.46
C ALA A 57 -7.26 -6.39 -6.98
N GLY A 58 -6.55 -7.38 -7.49
CA GLY A 58 -6.39 -7.59 -8.94
C GLY A 58 -5.41 -6.63 -9.60
N LEU A 59 -4.49 -6.05 -8.82
CA LEU A 59 -3.50 -5.11 -9.35
C LEU A 59 -2.26 -5.86 -9.86
N SER A 60 -1.63 -5.30 -10.91
CA SER A 60 -0.33 -5.78 -11.38
C SER A 60 0.78 -5.16 -10.54
N MET A 61 1.78 -5.95 -10.18
CA MET A 61 2.90 -5.46 -9.38
C MET A 61 4.18 -5.39 -10.21
N GLY A 62 4.85 -4.24 -10.16
CA GLY A 62 6.21 -4.07 -10.67
C GLY A 62 7.11 -3.55 -9.58
N VAL A 63 8.40 -3.83 -9.68
CA VAL A 63 9.42 -3.32 -8.74
C VAL A 63 10.56 -2.78 -9.58
N ASP A 64 10.97 -1.53 -9.34
CA ASP A 64 12.07 -0.93 -10.09
C ASP A 64 13.44 -1.24 -9.47
N ALA A 65 14.49 -0.69 -10.06
CA ALA A 65 15.85 -0.93 -9.61
C ALA A 65 16.13 -0.39 -8.21
N MET A 66 15.35 0.59 -7.74
CA MET A 66 15.46 1.14 -6.39
C MET A 66 14.63 0.36 -5.37
N GLY A 67 13.87 -0.63 -5.82
CA GLY A 67 12.99 -1.40 -4.95
C GLY A 67 11.60 -0.80 -4.75
N THR A 68 11.26 0.26 -5.46
CA THR A 68 9.93 0.85 -5.38
C THR A 68 8.88 -0.10 -5.94
N MET A 69 7.83 -0.35 -5.17
CA MET A 69 6.71 -1.20 -5.59
C MET A 69 5.66 -0.36 -6.30
N PHE A 70 5.26 -0.80 -7.49
CA PHE A 70 4.24 -0.16 -8.30
C PHE A 70 3.06 -1.11 -8.49
N ALA A 71 1.98 -0.85 -7.81
CA ALA A 71 0.72 -1.58 -8.02
C ALA A 71 -0.10 -0.79 -9.05
N THR A 72 -0.44 -1.42 -10.16
CA THR A 72 -1.07 -0.74 -11.28
C THR A 72 -2.42 -1.36 -11.61
N ARG A 73 -3.41 -0.52 -11.78
CA ARG A 73 -4.71 -0.87 -12.34
C ARG A 73 -4.86 -0.16 -13.68
N PRO A 74 -5.15 -0.89 -14.78
CA PRO A 74 -5.37 -0.24 -16.06
C PRO A 74 -6.63 0.62 -16.02
N GLY A 75 -6.56 1.80 -16.64
CA GLY A 75 -7.72 2.64 -16.85
C GLY A 75 -8.48 2.21 -18.10
N GLU A 76 -9.55 2.93 -18.39
CA GLU A 76 -10.36 2.68 -19.57
C GLU A 76 -9.65 3.09 -20.87
N ASP A 77 -8.92 4.21 -20.82
CA ASP A 77 -8.17 4.74 -21.95
C ASP A 77 -6.69 4.39 -21.80
N PRO A 78 -6.17 3.44 -22.60
CA PRO A 78 -4.77 3.04 -22.49
C PRO A 78 -3.77 4.14 -22.89
N ASP A 79 -4.22 5.17 -23.61
CA ASP A 79 -3.38 6.29 -24.02
C ASP A 79 -3.36 7.43 -23.01
N ALA A 80 -4.23 7.39 -22.01
CA ALA A 80 -4.26 8.42 -20.97
C ALA A 80 -3.06 8.29 -20.03
N LEU A 81 -2.58 9.40 -19.53
CA LEU A 81 -1.52 9.40 -18.53
C LEU A 81 -2.03 8.83 -17.21
N PRO A 82 -1.20 8.06 -16.50
CA PRO A 82 -1.61 7.48 -15.22
C PRO A 82 -1.74 8.53 -14.12
N VAL A 83 -2.59 8.21 -13.13
CA VAL A 83 -2.64 8.95 -11.87
C VAL A 83 -1.82 8.16 -10.85
N TYR A 84 -0.87 8.84 -10.20
CA TYR A 84 -0.02 8.23 -9.19
C TYR A 84 -0.44 8.66 -7.80
N VAL A 85 -0.49 7.70 -6.89
CA VAL A 85 -0.58 7.93 -5.45
C VAL A 85 0.53 7.13 -4.79
N GLY A 86 1.13 7.67 -3.75
CA GLY A 86 2.24 6.97 -3.13
C GLY A 86 2.46 7.35 -1.68
N SER A 87 3.15 6.45 -1.00
CA SER A 87 3.60 6.62 0.37
C SER A 87 4.77 5.65 0.59
N HIS A 88 5.08 5.35 1.83
CA HIS A 88 6.14 4.41 2.17
C HIS A 88 5.67 3.44 3.26
N LEU A 89 6.23 2.24 3.27
CA LEU A 89 5.91 1.20 4.25
C LEU A 89 6.90 1.14 5.40
N ASP A 90 8.12 1.58 5.15
CA ASP A 90 9.15 1.57 6.18
C ASP A 90 8.86 2.58 7.29
N THR A 91 9.40 2.31 8.47
CA THR A 91 9.24 3.18 9.63
C THR A 91 10.57 3.41 10.30
N GLN A 92 10.63 4.47 11.11
CA GLN A 92 11.75 4.73 12.00
C GLN A 92 11.40 4.27 13.43
N PRO A 93 12.39 3.88 14.26
CA PRO A 93 12.10 3.45 15.64
C PRO A 93 11.42 4.53 16.47
N THR A 94 11.72 5.79 16.18
CA THR A 94 11.15 6.96 16.87
C THR A 94 10.75 8.00 15.83
N GLY A 95 9.60 8.57 16.01
CA GLY A 95 9.01 9.52 15.06
C GLY A 95 9.63 10.89 15.04
#